data_e59422228c41af27e6fbc23a5fefd633
#
_entry.id   e59422228c41af27e6fbc23a5fefd633
#
_cell.length_a   1.000
_cell.length_b   1.000
_cell.length_c   1.000
_cell.angle_alpha   90.00
_cell.angle_beta   90.00
_cell.angle_gamma   90.00
#
_symmetry.space_group_name_H-M   'P 1'
#
loop_
_entity.id
_entity.type
_entity.pdbx_description
1 polymer ?
#
loop_
_entity_poly.entity_id
_entity_poly.type
_entity_poly.pdbx_seq_one_letter_code
_entity_poly.pdbx_strand_id
1 'polypeptide(L)'
;YRTLTQDTTNLEFKGGNLGFIDKIKANVYRLNTKRDEVPNPNYELDGEVRTYGANLNLDSRLFDRHTLKYGVNWRTQKSSSNGENNEKKSDAGVYVEGIWDFSPVTLTTGLRYDRWKMKTSSNTENSDGNLNPSIGLVYDITPDFSINTSLNYATRSPRLYEAALMSSRSIISSPDLKAERSRNAEIGFNYHWNSALTLSGSYFHQQIKDVQAIRQAGQNYVWFNGGKLKNRGYELNAAYRWKGLTARAGVAYSKPKLNGDTADIVTTAIPMGRTWTTGLSYQFDNPNLEIGWRGRYVQNAGYAPTSRGSDVALNVVRAGYGVNDIFANWKPTGKDDLNVNFSVNNVFDKNYKPHSQRAGANSLPEPGRDVRLSVNYRF
;
A
#
# COMPACT_ATOMS: atom_id res chain seq x y z
N TYR A 1 -14.05 -17.18 19.60
CA TYR A 1 -12.92 -17.39 18.68
C TYR A 1 -13.25 -16.92 17.28
N ARG A 2 -12.22 -16.78 16.45
CA ARG A 2 -12.34 -16.40 15.04
C ARG A 2 -11.43 -17.27 14.20
N THR A 3 -11.97 -17.89 13.15
CA THR A 3 -11.23 -18.67 12.17
C THR A 3 -11.33 -18.00 10.81
N LEU A 4 -10.22 -17.90 10.09
CA LEU A 4 -10.16 -17.45 8.72
C LEU A 4 -9.53 -18.56 7.87
N THR A 5 -10.28 -19.06 6.91
CA THR A 5 -9.84 -20.07 5.95
C THR A 5 -9.78 -19.46 4.56
N GLN A 6 -8.65 -19.64 3.88
CA GLN A 6 -8.47 -19.13 2.53
C GLN A 6 -7.93 -20.22 1.60
N ASP A 7 -8.71 -20.52 0.57
CA ASP A 7 -8.36 -21.47 -0.48
C ASP A 7 -8.06 -20.72 -1.77
N THR A 8 -6.89 -20.96 -2.35
CA THR A 8 -6.47 -20.33 -3.59
C THR A 8 -6.11 -21.39 -4.63
N THR A 9 -6.70 -21.27 -5.82
CA THR A 9 -6.31 -22.04 -7.01
C THR A 9 -5.91 -21.05 -8.09
N ASN A 10 -4.72 -21.21 -8.67
CA ASN A 10 -4.22 -20.34 -9.73
C ASN A 10 -3.57 -21.20 -10.83
N LEU A 11 -3.94 -20.93 -12.07
CA LEU A 11 -3.30 -21.49 -13.26
C LEU A 11 -2.67 -20.31 -14.02
N GLU A 12 -1.36 -20.38 -14.22
CA GLU A 12 -0.58 -19.38 -14.93
C GLU A 12 0.06 -19.97 -16.18
N PHE A 13 -0.04 -19.23 -17.29
CA PHE A 13 0.66 -19.48 -18.53
C PHE A 13 1.63 -18.33 -18.80
N LYS A 14 2.88 -18.68 -19.15
CA LYS A 14 3.90 -17.75 -19.61
C LYS A 14 4.44 -18.25 -20.95
N GLY A 15 4.52 -17.35 -21.91
CA GLY A 15 5.04 -17.64 -23.24
C GLY A 15 5.64 -16.37 -23.86
N GLY A 16 6.18 -16.50 -25.06
CA GLY A 16 6.74 -15.37 -25.79
C GLY A 16 7.17 -15.74 -27.20
N ASN A 17 7.72 -14.74 -27.91
CA ASN A 17 8.20 -14.85 -29.29
C ASN A 17 7.12 -15.32 -30.30
N LEU A 18 5.93 -14.78 -30.18
CA LEU A 18 4.81 -15.02 -31.11
C LEU A 18 4.60 -13.81 -32.03
N GLY A 19 5.33 -13.78 -33.13
CA GLY A 19 5.28 -12.65 -34.09
C GLY A 19 5.72 -11.34 -33.45
N PHE A 20 4.81 -10.38 -33.34
CA PHE A 20 5.09 -9.09 -32.69
C PHE A 20 4.94 -9.09 -31.15
N ILE A 21 4.55 -10.22 -30.57
CA ILE A 21 4.38 -10.35 -29.11
C ILE A 21 5.64 -11.00 -28.53
N ASP A 22 6.39 -10.23 -27.75
CA ASP A 22 7.61 -10.72 -27.06
C ASP A 22 7.29 -11.57 -25.84
N LYS A 23 6.25 -11.17 -25.07
CA LYS A 23 5.85 -11.86 -23.84
C LYS A 23 4.35 -11.96 -23.72
N ILE A 24 3.91 -13.12 -23.26
CA ILE A 24 2.51 -13.39 -22.88
C ILE A 24 2.52 -13.88 -21.45
N LYS A 25 1.67 -13.29 -20.63
CA LYS A 25 1.35 -13.77 -19.30
C LYS A 25 -0.15 -13.82 -19.15
N ALA A 26 -0.70 -15.01 -19.01
CA ALA A 26 -2.11 -15.23 -18.76
C ALA A 26 -2.30 -15.99 -17.46
N ASN A 27 -3.29 -15.64 -16.68
CA ASN A 27 -3.67 -16.45 -15.54
C ASN A 27 -5.18 -16.44 -15.30
N VAL A 28 -5.68 -17.54 -14.76
CA VAL A 28 -7.03 -17.68 -14.22
C VAL A 28 -6.91 -18.15 -12.77
N TYR A 29 -7.76 -17.60 -11.91
CA TYR A 29 -7.68 -17.91 -10.50
C TYR A 29 -9.05 -17.97 -9.83
N ARG A 30 -9.10 -18.76 -8.78
CA ARG A 30 -10.21 -18.80 -7.81
C ARG A 30 -9.63 -18.55 -6.42
N LEU A 31 -10.28 -17.67 -5.68
CA LEU A 31 -10.00 -17.43 -4.28
C LEU A 31 -11.29 -17.59 -3.50
N ASN A 32 -11.28 -18.41 -2.46
CA ASN A 32 -12.39 -18.56 -1.54
C ASN A 32 -11.90 -18.19 -0.13
N THR A 33 -12.53 -17.21 0.49
CA THR A 33 -12.22 -16.78 1.85
C THR A 33 -13.45 -16.98 2.70
N LYS A 34 -13.32 -17.78 3.76
CA LYS A 34 -14.35 -18.01 4.76
C LYS A 34 -13.91 -17.48 6.10
N ARG A 35 -14.82 -16.91 6.82
CA ARG A 35 -14.62 -16.45 8.19
C ARG A 35 -15.74 -16.97 9.06
N ASP A 36 -15.34 -17.69 10.09
CA ASP A 36 -16.24 -18.18 11.14
C ASP A 36 -15.87 -17.42 12.43
N GLU A 37 -16.84 -16.79 13.04
CA GLU A 37 -16.63 -16.01 14.27
C GLU A 37 -17.74 -16.34 15.26
N VAL A 38 -17.35 -16.73 16.46
CA VAL A 38 -18.25 -16.94 17.60
C VAL A 38 -17.97 -15.84 18.63
N PRO A 39 -18.66 -14.68 18.54
CA PRO A 39 -18.47 -13.57 19.47
C PRO A 39 -18.96 -13.90 20.88
N ASN A 40 -19.97 -14.74 20.99
CA ASN A 40 -20.47 -15.30 22.25
C ASN A 40 -21.10 -16.69 22.00
N PRO A 41 -21.35 -17.52 23.04
CA PRO A 41 -21.85 -18.87 22.88
C PRO A 41 -23.21 -19.00 22.18
N ASN A 42 -23.96 -17.92 22.09
CA ASN A 42 -25.33 -17.92 21.53
C ASN A 42 -25.40 -17.29 20.13
N TYR A 43 -24.26 -16.91 19.55
CA TYR A 43 -24.23 -16.22 18.28
C TYR A 43 -23.01 -16.61 17.45
N GLU A 44 -23.24 -17.17 16.30
CA GLU A 44 -22.24 -17.53 15.30
C GLU A 44 -22.40 -16.65 14.06
N LEU A 45 -21.29 -16.24 13.50
CA LEU A 45 -21.20 -15.36 12.35
C LEU A 45 -20.37 -16.01 11.26
N ASP A 46 -21.02 -16.45 10.21
CA ASP A 46 -20.39 -16.99 9.02
C ASP A 46 -20.30 -15.95 7.92
N GLY A 47 -19.15 -15.88 7.27
CA GLY A 47 -18.96 -15.04 6.10
C GLY A 47 -18.13 -15.73 5.03
N GLU A 48 -18.56 -15.65 3.79
CA GLU A 48 -17.82 -16.19 2.66
C GLU A 48 -17.70 -15.18 1.54
N VAL A 49 -16.49 -15.07 0.95
CA VAL A 49 -16.24 -14.32 -0.29
C VAL A 49 -15.57 -15.23 -1.29
N ARG A 50 -16.25 -15.46 -2.41
CA ARG A 50 -15.71 -16.19 -3.57
C ARG A 50 -15.32 -15.23 -4.66
N THR A 51 -14.09 -15.34 -5.12
CA THR A 51 -13.53 -14.52 -6.21
C THR A 51 -13.07 -15.43 -7.34
N TYR A 52 -13.44 -15.07 -8.56
CA TYR A 52 -12.90 -15.64 -9.79
C TYR A 52 -12.31 -14.51 -10.61
N GLY A 53 -11.20 -14.77 -11.26
CA GLY A 53 -10.58 -13.76 -12.12
C GLY A 53 -9.74 -14.36 -13.22
N ALA A 54 -9.54 -13.55 -14.25
CA ALA A 54 -8.68 -13.83 -15.38
C ALA A 54 -7.92 -12.58 -15.78
N ASN A 55 -6.65 -12.73 -16.14
CA ASN A 55 -5.80 -11.65 -16.62
C ASN A 55 -5.02 -12.14 -17.85
N LEU A 56 -4.88 -11.24 -18.82
CA LEU A 56 -4.00 -11.41 -19.98
C LEU A 56 -3.14 -10.15 -20.09
N ASN A 57 -1.83 -10.31 -20.05
CA ASN A 57 -0.87 -9.23 -20.22
C ASN A 57 0.07 -9.59 -21.37
N LEU A 58 0.30 -8.66 -22.26
CA LEU A 58 1.08 -8.80 -23.46
C LEU A 58 2.12 -7.68 -23.51
N ASP A 59 3.36 -8.03 -23.85
CA ASP A 59 4.42 -7.07 -24.13
C ASP A 59 4.87 -7.24 -25.59
N SER A 60 5.06 -6.12 -26.26
CA SER A 60 5.58 -6.05 -27.63
C SER A 60 6.69 -5.01 -27.72
N ARG A 61 7.76 -5.33 -28.43
CA ARG A 61 8.82 -4.38 -28.70
C ARG A 61 8.54 -3.69 -30.03
N LEU A 62 8.66 -2.37 -30.02
CA LEU A 62 8.49 -1.55 -31.21
C LEU A 62 9.81 -0.87 -31.55
N PHE A 63 10.26 -1.03 -32.82
CA PHE A 63 11.48 -0.41 -33.33
C PHE A 63 12.71 -0.67 -32.44
N ASP A 64 12.81 -1.88 -31.88
CA ASP A 64 13.88 -2.37 -30.99
C ASP A 64 14.15 -1.58 -29.70
N ARG A 65 13.51 -0.42 -29.52
CA ARG A 65 13.78 0.52 -28.42
C ARG A 65 12.56 0.77 -27.55
N HIS A 66 11.37 0.75 -28.12
CA HIS A 66 10.15 1.10 -27.41
C HIS A 66 9.43 -0.17 -26.97
N THR A 67 8.73 -0.10 -25.84
CA THR A 67 7.94 -1.22 -25.33
C THR A 67 6.48 -0.81 -25.26
N LEU A 68 5.62 -1.64 -25.81
CA LEU A 68 4.17 -1.55 -25.67
C LEU A 68 3.69 -2.67 -24.78
N LYS A 69 2.97 -2.33 -23.70
CA LYS A 69 2.30 -3.24 -22.78
C LYS A 69 0.81 -3.06 -22.90
N TYR A 70 0.07 -4.13 -23.03
CA TYR A 70 -1.37 -4.06 -23.14
C TYR A 70 -2.02 -5.32 -22.61
N GLY A 71 -3.29 -5.22 -22.26
CA GLY A 71 -3.94 -6.37 -21.69
C GLY A 71 -5.34 -6.12 -21.21
N VAL A 72 -5.94 -7.20 -20.71
CA VAL A 72 -7.27 -7.19 -20.14
C VAL A 72 -7.28 -7.92 -18.81
N ASN A 73 -8.14 -7.48 -17.91
CA ASN A 73 -8.43 -8.20 -16.69
C ASN A 73 -9.93 -8.26 -16.45
N TRP A 74 -10.34 -9.35 -15.83
CA TRP A 74 -11.70 -9.55 -15.37
C TRP A 74 -11.71 -10.20 -14.01
N ARG A 75 -12.64 -9.77 -13.17
CA ARG A 75 -12.84 -10.34 -11.85
C ARG A 75 -14.33 -10.32 -11.50
N THR A 76 -14.83 -11.39 -10.91
CA THR A 76 -16.14 -11.41 -10.27
C THR A 76 -16.01 -11.90 -8.84
N GLN A 77 -16.77 -11.28 -7.96
CA GLN A 77 -16.80 -11.58 -6.53
C GLN A 77 -18.25 -11.79 -6.10
N LYS A 78 -18.46 -12.74 -5.21
CA LYS A 78 -19.74 -12.99 -4.56
C LYS A 78 -19.49 -13.13 -3.07
N SER A 79 -20.24 -12.39 -2.25
CA SER A 79 -20.21 -12.51 -0.81
C SER A 79 -21.53 -13.03 -0.27
N SER A 80 -21.47 -13.78 0.84
CA SER A 80 -22.61 -14.21 1.64
C SER A 80 -22.26 -14.11 3.12
N SER A 81 -23.27 -13.89 3.96
CA SER A 81 -23.15 -13.89 5.41
C SER A 81 -24.34 -14.64 6.00
N ASN A 82 -24.09 -15.60 6.89
CA ASN A 82 -25.11 -16.48 7.52
C ASN A 82 -26.09 -17.09 6.50
N GLY A 83 -25.57 -17.44 5.29
CA GLY A 83 -26.42 -17.97 4.20
C GLY A 83 -27.29 -16.92 3.49
N GLU A 84 -27.35 -15.69 3.99
CA GLU A 84 -28.13 -14.56 3.48
C GLU A 84 -27.23 -13.45 2.95
N ASN A 85 -27.84 -12.39 2.41
CA ASN A 85 -27.14 -11.17 1.95
C ASN A 85 -26.11 -11.43 0.83
N ASN A 86 -26.58 -11.99 -0.28
CA ASN A 86 -25.74 -12.22 -1.46
C ASN A 86 -25.45 -10.93 -2.20
N GLU A 87 -24.25 -10.41 -2.06
CA GLU A 87 -23.76 -9.33 -2.90
C GLU A 87 -22.90 -9.89 -4.05
N LYS A 88 -22.98 -9.27 -5.20
CA LYS A 88 -22.19 -9.66 -6.37
C LYS A 88 -21.54 -8.43 -6.97
N LYS A 89 -20.28 -8.56 -7.33
CA LYS A 89 -19.52 -7.53 -8.03
C LYS A 89 -18.74 -8.13 -9.19
N SER A 90 -18.67 -7.39 -10.29
CA SER A 90 -17.82 -7.72 -11.42
C SER A 90 -17.03 -6.47 -11.81
N ASP A 91 -15.74 -6.63 -12.04
CA ASP A 91 -14.83 -5.61 -12.56
C ASP A 91 -14.20 -6.13 -13.86
N ALA A 92 -14.09 -5.27 -14.85
CA ALA A 92 -13.35 -5.55 -16.08
C ALA A 92 -12.53 -4.32 -16.46
N GLY A 93 -11.32 -4.54 -16.97
CA GLY A 93 -10.45 -3.46 -17.41
C GLY A 93 -9.66 -3.85 -18.66
N VAL A 94 -9.42 -2.86 -19.51
CA VAL A 94 -8.51 -2.95 -20.66
C VAL A 94 -7.51 -1.80 -20.57
N TYR A 95 -6.26 -2.07 -20.92
CA TYR A 95 -5.22 -1.07 -20.83
C TYR A 95 -4.20 -1.19 -21.95
N VAL A 96 -3.56 -0.06 -22.26
CA VAL A 96 -2.37 0.06 -23.07
C VAL A 96 -1.40 1.04 -22.43
N GLU A 97 -0.13 0.69 -22.40
CA GLU A 97 0.98 1.50 -21.89
C GLU A 97 2.14 1.45 -22.89
N GLY A 98 2.67 2.61 -23.26
CA GLY A 98 3.86 2.75 -24.06
C GLY A 98 5.02 3.27 -23.24
N ILE A 99 6.19 2.63 -23.34
CA ILE A 99 7.47 3.09 -22.80
C ILE A 99 8.33 3.48 -24.00
N TRP A 100 8.55 4.77 -24.15
CA TRP A 100 9.19 5.39 -25.30
C TRP A 100 10.59 5.85 -24.92
N ASP A 101 11.59 5.15 -25.40
CA ASP A 101 13.01 5.49 -25.19
C ASP A 101 13.45 6.47 -26.27
N PHE A 102 13.66 7.70 -25.88
CA PHE A 102 14.23 8.79 -26.68
C PHE A 102 15.53 9.31 -26.06
N SER A 103 16.33 8.40 -25.48
CA SER A 103 17.55 8.74 -24.72
C SER A 103 18.13 10.11 -25.08
N PRO A 104 18.35 11.03 -24.11
CA PRO A 104 18.32 10.81 -22.66
C PRO A 104 16.94 10.97 -21.97
N VAL A 105 15.87 10.97 -22.75
CA VAL A 105 14.49 11.08 -22.24
C VAL A 105 13.77 9.76 -22.40
N THR A 106 13.13 9.28 -21.32
CA THR A 106 12.18 8.18 -21.37
C THR A 106 10.78 8.72 -21.06
N LEU A 107 9.85 8.55 -22.00
CA LEU A 107 8.45 8.92 -21.84
C LEU A 107 7.62 7.65 -21.61
N THR A 108 6.74 7.68 -20.62
CA THR A 108 5.73 6.62 -20.40
C THR A 108 4.35 7.22 -20.60
N THR A 109 3.53 6.57 -21.43
CA THR A 109 2.14 6.97 -21.65
C THR A 109 1.24 5.78 -21.40
N GLY A 110 0.10 6.00 -20.75
CA GLY A 110 -0.82 4.92 -20.45
C GLY A 110 -2.27 5.37 -20.58
N LEU A 111 -3.10 4.44 -20.99
CA LEU A 111 -4.55 4.61 -21.00
C LEU A 111 -5.20 3.31 -20.54
N ARG A 112 -6.07 3.42 -19.54
CA ARG A 112 -6.82 2.30 -19.02
C ARG A 112 -8.29 2.67 -18.91
N TYR A 113 -9.15 1.76 -19.34
CA TYR A 113 -10.59 1.85 -19.12
C TYR A 113 -11.03 0.73 -18.18
N ASP A 114 -11.68 1.10 -17.07
CA ASP A 114 -12.24 0.18 -16.09
C ASP A 114 -13.76 0.31 -16.06
N ARG A 115 -14.45 -0.81 -16.05
CA ARG A 115 -15.89 -0.91 -15.84
C ARG A 115 -16.20 -1.85 -14.69
N TRP A 116 -17.13 -1.45 -13.83
CA TRP A 116 -17.61 -2.29 -12.75
C TRP A 116 -19.13 -2.31 -12.70
N LYS A 117 -19.64 -3.39 -12.15
CA LYS A 117 -21.05 -3.57 -11.82
C LYS A 117 -21.17 -4.25 -10.47
N MET A 118 -21.98 -3.72 -9.58
CA MET A 118 -22.25 -4.27 -8.26
C MET A 118 -23.75 -4.39 -8.04
N LYS A 119 -24.17 -5.53 -7.48
CA LYS A 119 -25.51 -5.79 -7.02
C LYS A 119 -25.45 -6.03 -5.50
N THR A 120 -26.19 -5.22 -4.74
CA THR A 120 -26.22 -5.27 -3.28
C THR A 120 -27.23 -6.30 -2.78
N SER A 121 -27.18 -6.62 -1.50
CA SER A 121 -28.16 -7.48 -0.83
C SER A 121 -29.59 -6.94 -0.89
N SER A 122 -29.75 -5.62 -0.95
CA SER A 122 -31.05 -4.94 -1.17
C SER A 122 -31.52 -4.99 -2.63
N ASN A 123 -30.87 -5.78 -3.48
CA ASN A 123 -31.16 -5.91 -4.92
C ASN A 123 -30.93 -4.62 -5.74
N THR A 124 -30.26 -3.63 -5.18
CA THR A 124 -29.87 -2.40 -5.88
C THR A 124 -28.66 -2.68 -6.77
N GLU A 125 -28.72 -2.25 -8.02
CA GLU A 125 -27.62 -2.38 -8.97
C GLU A 125 -26.95 -1.04 -9.23
N ASN A 126 -25.62 -0.99 -9.08
CA ASN A 126 -24.77 0.13 -9.43
C ASN A 126 -23.71 -0.29 -10.46
N SER A 127 -23.44 0.57 -11.41
CA SER A 127 -22.35 0.36 -12.38
C SER A 127 -21.80 1.68 -12.87
N ASP A 128 -20.52 1.71 -13.19
CA ASP A 128 -19.86 2.88 -13.79
C ASP A 128 -18.66 2.42 -14.64
N GLY A 129 -18.21 3.30 -15.54
CA GLY A 129 -17.03 3.11 -16.35
C GLY A 129 -16.13 4.35 -16.28
N ASN A 130 -14.81 4.15 -16.14
CA ASN A 130 -13.88 5.23 -15.90
C ASN A 130 -12.63 5.07 -16.76
N LEU A 131 -12.20 6.19 -17.36
CA LEU A 131 -10.97 6.29 -18.10
C LEU A 131 -9.86 6.82 -17.20
N ASN A 132 -8.72 6.14 -17.20
CA ASN A 132 -7.57 6.40 -16.35
C ASN A 132 -6.32 6.64 -17.22
N PRO A 133 -6.06 7.88 -17.66
CA PRO A 133 -4.84 8.22 -18.37
C PRO A 133 -3.66 8.33 -17.41
N SER A 134 -2.46 8.08 -17.94
CA SER A 134 -1.19 8.30 -17.24
C SER A 134 -0.13 8.83 -18.17
N ILE A 135 0.75 9.66 -17.65
CA ILE A 135 1.95 10.12 -18.32
C ILE A 135 3.07 10.23 -17.31
N GLY A 136 4.26 9.79 -17.70
CA GLY A 136 5.47 9.89 -16.91
C GLY A 136 6.65 10.27 -17.82
N LEU A 137 7.61 10.98 -17.26
CA LEU A 137 8.83 11.37 -17.95
C LEU A 137 10.01 11.19 -17.01
N VAL A 138 11.06 10.56 -17.51
CA VAL A 138 12.40 10.55 -16.89
C VAL A 138 13.34 11.24 -17.83
N TYR A 139 14.13 12.18 -17.31
CA TYR A 139 15.16 12.88 -18.06
C TYR A 139 16.52 12.69 -17.35
N ASP A 140 17.40 11.94 -18.00
CA ASP A 140 18.78 11.73 -17.56
C ASP A 140 19.63 12.94 -17.99
N ILE A 141 19.70 13.97 -17.13
CA ILE A 141 20.43 15.22 -17.39
C ILE A 141 21.92 14.94 -17.54
N THR A 142 22.42 14.05 -16.67
CA THR A 142 23.77 13.49 -16.75
C THR A 142 23.69 11.98 -16.42
N PRO A 143 24.76 11.18 -16.66
CA PRO A 143 24.77 9.79 -16.24
C PRO A 143 24.50 9.57 -14.74
N ASP A 144 24.78 10.57 -13.93
CA ASP A 144 24.66 10.51 -12.46
C ASP A 144 23.42 11.26 -11.93
N PHE A 145 22.73 12.04 -12.75
CA PHE A 145 21.60 12.86 -12.30
C PHE A 145 20.39 12.77 -13.23
N SER A 146 19.27 12.33 -12.69
CA SER A 146 18.00 12.28 -13.38
C SER A 146 16.88 13.00 -12.62
N ILE A 147 15.94 13.54 -13.38
CA ILE A 147 14.66 14.08 -12.90
C ILE A 147 13.55 13.22 -13.44
N ASN A 148 12.55 12.94 -12.61
CA ASN A 148 11.34 12.25 -13.02
C ASN A 148 10.10 13.07 -12.66
N THR A 149 9.06 12.93 -13.48
CA THR A 149 7.75 13.51 -13.18
C THR A 149 6.65 12.60 -13.70
N SER A 150 5.52 12.56 -13.01
CA SER A 150 4.39 11.78 -13.45
C SER A 150 3.05 12.43 -13.09
N LEU A 151 2.03 12.12 -13.90
CA LEU A 151 0.64 12.44 -13.65
C LEU A 151 -0.20 11.20 -13.96
N ASN A 152 -0.82 10.62 -12.94
CA ASN A 152 -1.57 9.39 -13.05
C ASN A 152 -2.98 9.56 -12.55
N TYR A 153 -3.95 9.02 -13.29
CA TYR A 153 -5.32 8.86 -12.86
C TYR A 153 -5.59 7.38 -12.57
N ALA A 154 -6.32 7.11 -11.52
CA ALA A 154 -6.72 5.77 -11.14
C ALA A 154 -8.12 5.77 -10.54
N THR A 155 -8.84 4.70 -10.77
CA THR A 155 -10.18 4.49 -10.25
C THR A 155 -10.20 3.29 -9.34
N ARG A 156 -10.86 3.40 -8.19
CA ARG A 156 -11.15 2.27 -7.31
C ARG A 156 -12.67 2.09 -7.22
N SER A 157 -13.16 1.03 -7.82
CA SER A 157 -14.57 0.64 -7.74
C SER A 157 -14.97 0.37 -6.28
N PRO A 158 -16.27 0.55 -5.92
CA PRO A 158 -16.76 0.20 -4.60
C PRO A 158 -16.35 -1.22 -4.23
N ARG A 159 -15.92 -1.42 -2.99
CA ARG A 159 -15.59 -2.76 -2.51
C ARG A 159 -16.87 -3.57 -2.37
N LEU A 160 -16.82 -4.81 -2.85
CA LEU A 160 -17.77 -5.79 -2.38
C LEU A 160 -17.58 -5.86 -0.88
N TYR A 161 -18.65 -5.80 -0.17
CA TYR A 161 -18.59 -5.53 1.24
C TYR A 161 -17.86 -6.65 2.00
N GLU A 162 -16.79 -6.26 2.64
CA GLU A 162 -16.09 -7.10 3.62
C GLU A 162 -16.96 -7.35 4.88
N ALA A 163 -18.21 -6.84 4.94
CA ALA A 163 -19.13 -7.01 6.03
C ALA A 163 -19.60 -8.44 6.22
N ALA A 164 -19.68 -9.18 5.16
CA ALA A 164 -19.83 -10.62 5.30
C ALA A 164 -18.74 -11.21 6.20
N LEU A 165 -17.64 -10.49 6.34
CA LEU A 165 -16.47 -10.91 7.11
C LEU A 165 -16.22 -10.06 8.39
N MET A 166 -16.97 -8.98 8.65
CA MET A 166 -16.50 -8.01 9.64
C MET A 166 -17.48 -7.65 10.77
N SER A 167 -18.77 -7.96 10.72
CA SER A 167 -19.65 -7.40 11.75
C SER A 167 -20.98 -8.13 11.95
N SER A 168 -21.41 -8.21 13.20
CA SER A 168 -22.79 -8.53 13.62
C SER A 168 -23.80 -7.42 13.30
N ARG A 169 -23.39 -6.34 12.64
CA ARG A 169 -24.25 -5.21 12.26
C ARG A 169 -24.43 -5.16 10.77
N SER A 170 -25.65 -4.99 10.33
CA SER A 170 -25.95 -4.83 8.90
C SER A 170 -25.29 -3.56 8.39
N ILE A 171 -24.49 -3.70 7.33
CA ILE A 171 -23.97 -2.57 6.58
C ILE A 171 -24.61 -2.59 5.20
N ILE A 172 -25.10 -1.44 4.80
CA ILE A 172 -25.85 -1.23 3.58
C ILE A 172 -25.00 -0.32 2.68
N SER A 173 -24.88 -0.64 1.41
CA SER A 173 -24.30 0.27 0.44
C SER A 173 -25.32 1.33 0.02
N SER A 174 -24.91 2.60 0.00
CA SER A 174 -25.73 3.66 -0.57
C SER A 174 -26.07 3.34 -2.03
N PRO A 175 -27.32 3.54 -2.49
CA PRO A 175 -27.67 3.31 -3.90
C PRO A 175 -26.88 4.20 -4.86
N ASP A 176 -26.39 5.36 -4.39
CA ASP A 176 -25.61 6.32 -5.18
C ASP A 176 -24.08 6.15 -5.04
N LEU A 177 -23.63 5.00 -4.52
CA LEU A 177 -22.20 4.77 -4.28
C LEU A 177 -21.41 4.79 -5.58
N LYS A 178 -20.42 5.69 -5.67
CA LYS A 178 -19.55 5.90 -6.83
C LYS A 178 -18.17 5.32 -6.59
N ALA A 179 -17.45 5.08 -7.68
CA ALA A 179 -16.03 4.76 -7.63
C ALA A 179 -15.22 5.97 -7.11
N GLU A 180 -14.20 5.69 -6.31
CA GLU A 180 -13.20 6.70 -5.97
C GLU A 180 -12.31 6.99 -7.18
N ARG A 181 -11.99 8.26 -7.39
CA ARG A 181 -11.15 8.74 -8.50
C ARG A 181 -9.93 9.44 -7.94
N SER A 182 -8.78 8.85 -8.14
CA SER A 182 -7.48 9.39 -7.72
C SER A 182 -6.80 10.11 -8.87
N ARG A 183 -6.18 11.24 -8.55
CA ARG A 183 -5.22 11.95 -9.39
C ARG A 183 -3.95 12.13 -8.57
N ASN A 184 -2.84 11.60 -9.08
CA ASN A 184 -1.53 11.69 -8.45
C ASN A 184 -0.58 12.44 -9.38
N ALA A 185 0.06 13.49 -8.88
CA ALA A 185 1.14 14.20 -9.54
C ALA A 185 2.39 14.09 -8.67
N GLU A 186 3.52 13.78 -9.28
CA GLU A 186 4.80 13.64 -8.59
C GLU A 186 5.92 14.25 -9.43
N ILE A 187 6.89 14.85 -8.76
CA ILE A 187 8.18 15.23 -9.30
C ILE A 187 9.26 14.75 -8.35
N GLY A 188 10.32 14.16 -8.90
CA GLY A 188 11.43 13.64 -8.12
C GLY A 188 12.75 13.76 -8.82
N PHE A 189 13.80 13.42 -8.12
CA PHE A 189 15.16 13.36 -8.64
C PHE A 189 15.91 12.18 -8.05
N ASN A 190 16.92 11.70 -8.80
CA ASN A 190 17.93 10.75 -8.33
C ASN A 190 19.31 11.30 -8.69
N TYR A 191 20.23 11.21 -7.75
CA TYR A 191 21.60 11.61 -7.93
C TYR A 191 22.56 10.57 -7.35
N HIS A 192 23.50 10.13 -8.16
CA HIS A 192 24.52 9.15 -7.81
C HIS A 192 25.90 9.80 -7.98
N TRP A 193 26.52 10.18 -6.88
CA TRP A 193 27.88 10.73 -6.93
C TRP A 193 28.88 9.62 -6.69
N ASN A 194 29.57 9.22 -7.75
CA ASN A 194 30.43 8.05 -7.75
C ASN A 194 29.66 6.81 -7.26
N SER A 195 30.35 5.78 -6.83
CA SER A 195 29.73 4.62 -6.15
C SER A 195 29.40 4.87 -4.67
N ALA A 196 29.73 6.08 -4.15
CA ALA A 196 29.69 6.37 -2.72
C ALA A 196 28.36 6.97 -2.25
N LEU A 197 27.86 8.01 -2.91
CA LEU A 197 26.71 8.77 -2.45
C LEU A 197 25.51 8.62 -3.40
N THR A 198 24.38 8.24 -2.86
CA THR A 198 23.08 8.27 -3.54
C THR A 198 22.16 9.23 -2.81
N LEU A 199 21.58 10.17 -3.54
CA LEU A 199 20.52 11.06 -3.07
C LEU A 199 19.28 10.84 -3.92
N SER A 200 18.12 10.79 -3.29
CA SER A 200 16.84 10.79 -3.99
C SER A 200 15.82 11.63 -3.24
N GLY A 201 14.90 12.21 -3.96
CA GLY A 201 13.82 12.96 -3.37
C GLY A 201 12.61 13.02 -4.28
N SER A 202 11.44 13.14 -3.68
CA SER A 202 10.21 13.39 -4.40
C SER A 202 9.28 14.33 -3.63
N TYR A 203 8.47 15.05 -4.39
CA TYR A 203 7.32 15.80 -3.90
C TYR A 203 6.09 15.29 -4.64
N PHE A 204 5.03 14.99 -3.91
CA PHE A 204 3.80 14.47 -4.47
C PHE A 204 2.57 15.27 -4.04
N HIS A 205 1.59 15.27 -4.93
CA HIS A 205 0.25 15.80 -4.68
C HIS A 205 -0.80 14.79 -5.16
N GLN A 206 -1.52 14.22 -4.20
CA GLN A 206 -2.61 13.28 -4.45
C GLN A 206 -3.95 13.94 -4.14
N GLN A 207 -4.93 13.69 -4.99
CA GLN A 207 -6.32 14.04 -4.75
C GLN A 207 -7.20 12.83 -5.05
N ILE A 208 -8.05 12.45 -4.10
CA ILE A 208 -9.05 11.41 -4.28
C ILE A 208 -10.44 12.06 -4.13
N LYS A 209 -11.26 11.95 -5.16
CA LYS A 209 -12.67 12.33 -5.13
C LYS A 209 -13.54 11.14 -4.80
N ASP A 210 -14.73 11.40 -4.30
CA ASP A 210 -15.73 10.39 -3.99
C ASP A 210 -15.22 9.32 -3.01
N VAL A 211 -14.39 9.74 -2.02
CA VAL A 211 -13.80 8.86 -1.02
C VAL A 211 -14.88 8.05 -0.32
N GLN A 212 -14.72 6.75 -0.31
CA GLN A 212 -15.67 5.86 0.34
C GLN A 212 -15.45 5.85 1.85
N ALA A 213 -16.53 6.06 2.58
CA ALA A 213 -16.56 6.12 4.03
C ALA A 213 -17.77 5.38 4.58
N ILE A 214 -17.76 5.10 5.87
CA ILE A 214 -18.86 4.49 6.59
C ILE A 214 -19.43 5.50 7.57
N ARG A 215 -20.74 5.63 7.61
CA ARG A 215 -21.44 6.36 8.66
C ARG A 215 -22.48 5.48 9.34
N GLN A 216 -22.78 5.76 10.58
CA GLN A 216 -23.90 5.16 11.28
C GLN A 216 -25.20 5.81 10.82
N ALA A 217 -26.21 5.00 10.53
CA ALA A 217 -27.56 5.41 10.16
C ALA A 217 -28.57 4.56 10.95
N GLY A 218 -29.02 5.07 12.08
CA GLY A 218 -29.82 4.31 13.05
C GLY A 218 -29.01 3.14 13.63
N GLN A 219 -29.56 1.93 13.54
CA GLN A 219 -28.89 0.70 14.00
C GLN A 219 -27.91 0.13 12.95
N ASN A 220 -27.95 0.64 11.72
CA ASN A 220 -27.15 0.16 10.60
C ASN A 220 -25.96 1.08 10.33
N TYR A 221 -25.00 0.56 9.57
CA TYR A 221 -23.94 1.35 8.95
C TYR A 221 -24.20 1.47 7.46
N VAL A 222 -23.83 2.61 6.86
CA VAL A 222 -23.99 2.86 5.42
C VAL A 222 -22.67 3.22 4.80
N TRP A 223 -22.29 2.50 3.74
CA TRP A 223 -21.23 2.92 2.84
C TRP A 223 -21.71 4.06 1.96
N PHE A 224 -20.95 5.14 1.90
CA PHE A 224 -21.28 6.32 1.10
C PHE A 224 -19.98 7.02 0.62
N ASN A 225 -20.13 7.96 -0.30
CA ASN A 225 -19.01 8.79 -0.73
C ASN A 225 -18.85 9.98 0.22
N GLY A 226 -17.81 9.95 1.06
CA GLY A 226 -17.59 10.89 2.17
C GLY A 226 -16.88 12.18 1.78
N GLY A 227 -16.59 12.40 0.50
CA GLY A 227 -16.03 13.66 0.02
C GLY A 227 -14.71 13.56 -0.73
N LYS A 228 -13.83 14.54 -0.53
CA LYS A 228 -12.57 14.71 -1.25
C LYS A 228 -11.38 14.70 -0.32
N LEU A 229 -10.48 13.73 -0.52
CA LEU A 229 -9.20 13.69 0.16
C LEU A 229 -8.13 14.37 -0.71
N LYS A 230 -7.35 15.24 -0.10
CA LYS A 230 -6.12 15.78 -0.66
C LYS A 230 -4.96 15.40 0.23
N ASN A 231 -3.89 14.89 -0.36
CA ASN A 231 -2.66 14.60 0.34
C ASN A 231 -1.49 15.19 -0.45
N ARG A 232 -0.59 15.88 0.24
CA ARG A 232 0.66 16.36 -0.31
C ARG A 232 1.78 16.07 0.65
N GLY A 233 2.93 15.77 0.10
CA GLY A 233 4.07 15.41 0.92
C GLY A 233 5.36 15.37 0.13
N TYR A 234 6.42 15.04 0.83
CA TYR A 234 7.76 14.86 0.27
C TYR A 234 8.49 13.74 0.98
N GLU A 235 9.44 13.19 0.26
CA GLU A 235 10.39 12.21 0.74
C GLU A 235 11.79 12.61 0.24
N LEU A 236 12.79 12.53 1.13
CA LEU A 236 14.20 12.73 0.80
C LEU A 236 15.00 11.61 1.44
N ASN A 237 15.90 11.00 0.68
CA ASN A 237 16.76 9.93 1.15
C ASN A 237 18.19 10.17 0.71
N ALA A 238 19.13 9.85 1.59
CA ALA A 238 20.56 9.85 1.35
C ALA A 238 21.16 8.54 1.82
N ALA A 239 22.04 7.96 1.02
CA ALA A 239 22.86 6.81 1.39
C ALA A 239 24.30 7.07 0.97
N TYR A 240 25.21 6.93 1.91
CA TYR A 240 26.64 7.06 1.70
C TYR A 240 27.35 5.76 2.04
N ARG A 241 28.19 5.29 1.14
CA ARG A 241 29.01 4.07 1.32
C ARG A 241 30.46 4.41 1.06
N TRP A 242 31.29 4.08 2.02
CA TRP A 242 32.74 4.28 1.90
C TRP A 242 33.47 3.13 2.60
N LYS A 243 34.18 2.34 1.83
CA LYS A 243 34.77 1.10 2.34
C LYS A 243 33.73 0.25 3.08
N GLY A 244 33.98 -0.16 4.31
CA GLY A 244 33.02 -0.87 5.15
C GLY A 244 31.88 -0.01 5.74
N LEU A 245 31.98 1.32 5.71
CA LEU A 245 31.00 2.21 6.31
C LEU A 245 29.78 2.40 5.41
N THR A 246 28.59 2.31 5.99
CA THR A 246 27.33 2.70 5.36
C THR A 246 26.57 3.66 6.29
N ALA A 247 26.28 4.86 5.79
CA ALA A 247 25.42 5.83 6.47
C ALA A 247 24.15 6.08 5.65
N ARG A 248 23.00 6.18 6.30
CA ARG A 248 21.70 6.45 5.68
C ARG A 248 20.97 7.52 6.47
N ALA A 249 20.28 8.40 5.76
CA ALA A 249 19.37 9.37 6.34
C ALA A 249 18.14 9.51 5.43
N GLY A 250 16.98 9.68 6.04
CA GLY A 250 15.75 9.90 5.30
C GLY A 250 14.80 10.81 6.07
N VAL A 251 13.96 11.52 5.35
CA VAL A 251 12.84 12.26 5.90
C VAL A 251 11.63 12.10 5.00
N ALA A 252 10.48 11.82 5.62
CA ALA A 252 9.20 11.73 4.94
C ALA A 252 8.14 12.51 5.71
N TYR A 253 7.28 13.19 4.96
CA TYR A 253 6.13 13.91 5.52
C TYR A 253 4.97 13.93 4.55
N SER A 254 3.76 13.72 5.06
CA SER A 254 2.54 13.91 4.30
C SER A 254 1.44 14.55 5.15
N LYS A 255 0.57 15.33 4.49
CA LYS A 255 -0.52 16.04 5.16
C LYS A 255 -1.85 15.76 4.48
N PRO A 256 -2.51 14.63 4.82
CA PRO A 256 -3.83 14.33 4.31
C PRO A 256 -4.89 15.29 4.89
N LYS A 257 -5.80 15.74 4.02
CA LYS A 257 -6.95 16.56 4.38
C LYS A 257 -8.21 16.02 3.72
N LEU A 258 -9.24 15.77 4.49
CA LEU A 258 -10.57 15.43 3.99
C LEU A 258 -11.48 16.65 4.04
N ASN A 259 -12.08 17.01 2.91
CA ASN A 259 -12.96 18.17 2.77
C ASN A 259 -12.37 19.50 3.31
N GLY A 260 -11.03 19.60 3.34
CA GLY A 260 -10.30 20.77 3.83
C GLY A 260 -9.71 20.62 5.23
N ASP A 261 -10.25 19.74 6.06
CA ASP A 261 -9.78 19.49 7.42
C ASP A 261 -8.69 18.41 7.46
N THR A 262 -7.89 18.41 8.50
CA THR A 262 -6.92 17.34 8.71
C THR A 262 -7.68 16.03 8.87
N ALA A 263 -7.38 15.09 7.96
CA ALA A 263 -8.09 13.83 7.94
C ALA A 263 -7.68 12.98 9.15
N ASP A 264 -8.65 12.64 9.97
CA ASP A 264 -8.63 11.41 10.74
C ASP A 264 -9.74 10.53 10.22
N ILE A 265 -9.40 9.65 9.30
CA ILE A 265 -10.38 8.73 8.82
C ILE A 265 -9.89 7.35 9.08
N VAL A 266 -10.64 6.71 9.88
CA VAL A 266 -10.54 5.31 10.25
C VAL A 266 -10.35 4.38 9.04
N THR A 267 -10.68 4.86 7.84
CA THR A 267 -10.72 4.01 6.64
C THR A 267 -9.82 4.46 5.49
N THR A 268 -9.35 5.73 5.45
CA THR A 268 -8.76 6.27 4.23
C THR A 268 -7.36 6.85 4.41
N ALA A 269 -7.09 7.59 5.46
CA ALA A 269 -5.77 8.17 5.71
C ALA A 269 -5.55 8.44 7.19
N ILE A 270 -4.34 8.17 7.66
CA ILE A 270 -3.91 8.45 9.02
C ILE A 270 -2.86 9.56 8.96
N PRO A 271 -3.09 10.73 9.58
CA PRO A 271 -2.07 11.75 9.69
C PRO A 271 -0.86 11.23 10.48
N MET A 272 0.30 11.36 9.91
CA MET A 272 1.56 11.00 10.56
C MET A 272 2.42 12.25 10.77
N GLY A 273 3.16 12.28 11.85
CA GLY A 273 4.20 13.28 12.07
C GLY A 273 5.32 13.13 11.04
N ARG A 274 6.07 14.21 10.81
CA ARG A 274 7.30 14.12 10.00
C ARG A 274 8.20 13.06 10.61
N THR A 275 8.61 12.11 9.76
CA THR A 275 9.39 10.95 10.16
C THR A 275 10.81 11.11 9.62
N TRP A 276 11.77 11.03 10.50
CA TRP A 276 13.19 10.96 10.18
C TRP A 276 13.68 9.54 10.44
N THR A 277 14.45 9.00 9.51
CA THR A 277 15.15 7.73 9.65
C THR A 277 16.64 7.94 9.50
N THR A 278 17.41 7.26 10.32
CA THR A 278 18.87 7.32 10.28
C THR A 278 19.43 5.91 10.43
N GLY A 279 20.60 5.66 9.89
CA GLY A 279 21.30 4.42 10.04
C GLY A 279 22.79 4.59 9.84
N LEU A 280 23.55 3.89 10.63
CA LEU A 280 24.99 3.80 10.51
C LEU A 280 25.40 2.35 10.74
N SER A 281 26.14 1.78 9.80
CA SER A 281 26.69 0.43 9.95
C SER A 281 28.12 0.36 9.42
N TYR A 282 28.87 -0.58 9.97
CA TYR A 282 30.21 -0.89 9.52
C TYR A 282 30.36 -2.38 9.29
N GLN A 283 30.81 -2.75 8.10
CA GLN A 283 31.15 -4.11 7.70
C GLN A 283 32.64 -4.35 7.89
N PHE A 284 32.97 -5.30 8.74
CA PHE A 284 34.33 -5.82 8.89
C PHE A 284 34.53 -7.00 7.92
N ASP A 285 35.63 -6.99 7.18
CA ASP A 285 35.94 -8.09 6.26
C ASP A 285 36.37 -9.36 7.02
N ASN A 286 37.10 -9.20 8.10
CA ASN A 286 37.47 -10.25 9.05
C ASN A 286 37.17 -9.75 10.47
N PRO A 287 36.20 -10.34 11.17
CA PRO A 287 35.61 -11.69 11.05
C PRO A 287 34.32 -11.79 10.19
N ASN A 288 34.11 -10.99 9.17
CA ASN A 288 32.88 -10.91 8.37
C ASN A 288 31.62 -10.58 9.22
N LEU A 289 31.72 -9.48 9.90
CA LEU A 289 30.76 -8.97 10.86
C LEU A 289 30.31 -7.56 10.46
N GLU A 290 28.99 -7.38 10.33
CA GLU A 290 28.39 -6.07 10.25
C GLU A 290 27.83 -5.68 11.62
N ILE A 291 28.17 -4.52 12.15
CA ILE A 291 27.50 -3.92 13.29
C ILE A 291 26.85 -2.60 12.88
N GLY A 292 25.71 -2.31 13.44
CA GLY A 292 25.01 -1.08 13.07
C GLY A 292 24.00 -0.59 14.08
N TRP A 293 23.60 0.64 13.83
CA TRP A 293 22.57 1.35 14.55
C TRP A 293 21.54 1.91 13.57
N ARG A 294 20.26 1.93 13.98
CA ARG A 294 19.14 2.55 13.27
C ARG A 294 18.34 3.41 14.22
N GLY A 295 17.98 4.61 13.76
CA GLY A 295 17.12 5.52 14.49
C GLY A 295 15.87 5.87 13.68
N ARG A 296 14.73 6.00 14.36
CA ARG A 296 13.48 6.51 13.80
C ARG A 296 12.90 7.53 14.74
N TYR A 297 12.73 8.75 14.25
CA TYR A 297 12.23 9.89 15.03
C TYR A 297 10.99 10.44 14.33
N VAL A 298 9.87 10.46 15.03
CA VAL A 298 8.57 10.90 14.52
C VAL A 298 8.11 12.10 15.31
N GLN A 299 7.85 13.22 14.62
CA GLN A 299 7.29 14.41 15.26
C GLN A 299 5.84 14.16 15.67
N ASN A 300 5.35 14.94 16.62
CA ASN A 300 3.94 14.90 16.99
C ASN A 300 3.04 15.21 15.77
N ALA A 301 1.89 14.59 15.73
CA ALA A 301 0.85 14.85 14.75
C ALA A 301 -0.43 15.27 15.47
N GLY A 302 -0.95 16.45 15.12
CA GLY A 302 -2.28 16.89 15.52
C GLY A 302 -3.29 16.64 14.41
N TYR A 303 -4.51 16.27 14.75
CA TYR A 303 -5.61 16.17 13.81
C TYR A 303 -6.93 16.59 14.43
N ALA A 304 -7.85 17.02 13.55
CA ALA A 304 -9.17 17.42 13.97
C ALA A 304 -9.97 16.23 14.54
N PRO A 305 -10.86 16.49 15.48
CA PRO A 305 -11.71 15.46 16.05
C PRO A 305 -12.61 14.86 14.99
N THR A 306 -12.75 13.55 14.98
CA THR A 306 -13.84 12.89 14.26
C THR A 306 -15.05 12.80 15.16
N SER A 307 -16.18 13.36 14.70
CA SER A 307 -17.46 13.09 15.32
C SER A 307 -17.91 11.68 14.93
N ARG A 308 -17.72 10.73 15.82
CA ARG A 308 -18.35 9.42 15.73
C ARG A 308 -19.65 9.51 16.51
N GLY A 309 -20.80 9.78 15.83
CA GLY A 309 -22.09 9.87 16.51
C GLY A 309 -22.08 10.87 17.66
N SER A 310 -22.96 10.85 18.59
CA SER A 310 -23.07 11.75 19.75
C SER A 310 -21.85 11.80 20.70
N ASP A 311 -20.72 11.19 20.35
CA ASP A 311 -19.56 11.13 21.23
C ASP A 311 -18.59 12.27 20.98
N VAL A 312 -18.19 12.84 22.09
CA VAL A 312 -17.27 13.97 22.26
C VAL A 312 -16.13 13.93 21.26
N ALA A 313 -16.01 15.04 20.53
CA ALA A 313 -14.85 15.32 19.69
C ALA A 313 -13.55 15.20 20.49
N LEU A 314 -12.83 14.11 20.35
CA LEU A 314 -11.53 13.93 20.98
C LEU A 314 -10.45 14.58 20.08
N ASN A 315 -9.92 15.71 20.53
CA ASN A 315 -8.68 16.26 20.01
C ASN A 315 -7.55 15.27 20.34
N VAL A 316 -7.26 14.34 19.47
CA VAL A 316 -6.21 13.37 19.70
C VAL A 316 -4.90 13.88 19.11
N VAL A 317 -4.05 14.41 19.98
CA VAL A 317 -2.65 14.69 19.62
C VAL A 317 -1.86 13.39 19.74
N ARG A 318 -1.27 12.97 18.63
CA ARG A 318 -0.33 11.86 18.64
C ARG A 318 1.05 12.37 19.02
N ALA A 319 1.53 11.93 20.18
CA ALA A 319 2.84 12.31 20.69
C ALA A 319 3.95 11.86 19.74
N GLY A 320 4.95 12.70 19.57
CA GLY A 320 6.17 12.33 18.88
C GLY A 320 6.97 11.29 19.69
N TYR A 321 7.81 10.54 18.99
CA TYR A 321 8.67 9.53 19.62
C TYR A 321 9.97 9.35 18.84
N GLY A 322 11.00 8.84 19.56
CA GLY A 322 12.27 8.40 18.97
C GLY A 322 12.56 6.97 19.41
N VAL A 323 12.93 6.12 18.47
CA VAL A 323 13.28 4.72 18.71
C VAL A 323 14.64 4.44 18.10
N ASN A 324 15.46 3.70 18.82
CA ASN A 324 16.82 3.34 18.41
C ASN A 324 17.00 1.83 18.52
N ASP A 325 17.57 1.25 17.48
CA ASP A 325 17.87 -0.17 17.40
C ASP A 325 19.36 -0.36 17.13
N ILE A 326 19.95 -1.42 17.67
CA ILE A 326 21.29 -1.88 17.32
C ILE A 326 21.23 -3.29 16.77
N PHE A 327 22.15 -3.62 15.90
CA PHE A 327 22.20 -4.96 15.32
C PHE A 327 23.62 -5.39 15.01
N ALA A 328 23.81 -6.71 14.92
CA ALA A 328 25.00 -7.35 14.43
C ALA A 328 24.63 -8.52 13.53
N ASN A 329 25.22 -8.60 12.36
CA ASN A 329 25.07 -9.69 11.40
C ASN A 329 26.45 -10.33 11.20
N TRP A 330 26.59 -11.59 11.54
CA TRP A 330 27.87 -12.28 11.52
C TRP A 330 27.81 -13.53 10.66
N LYS A 331 28.81 -13.69 9.81
CA LYS A 331 29.03 -14.89 8.99
C LYS A 331 30.34 -15.56 9.43
N PRO A 332 30.30 -16.43 10.48
CA PRO A 332 31.50 -17.02 11.08
C PRO A 332 32.41 -17.75 10.12
N THR A 333 31.83 -18.42 9.14
CA THR A 333 32.56 -19.20 8.13
C THR A 333 33.06 -18.37 6.94
N GLY A 334 32.67 -17.10 6.88
CA GLY A 334 32.90 -16.24 5.71
C GLY A 334 32.04 -16.58 4.50
N LYS A 335 31.12 -17.55 4.63
CA LYS A 335 30.20 -18.00 3.57
C LYS A 335 28.75 -17.77 4.01
N ASP A 336 27.81 -18.05 3.11
CA ASP A 336 26.38 -17.93 3.40
C ASP A 336 25.75 -19.17 4.04
N ASP A 337 26.59 -20.14 4.43
CA ASP A 337 26.17 -21.38 5.07
C ASP A 337 25.76 -21.19 6.54
N LEU A 338 26.42 -20.28 7.26
CA LEU A 338 26.09 -19.95 8.65
C LEU A 338 25.96 -18.44 8.83
N ASN A 339 24.75 -18.01 9.21
CA ASN A 339 24.45 -16.61 9.49
C ASN A 339 23.89 -16.47 10.91
N VAL A 340 24.52 -15.64 11.71
CA VAL A 340 24.10 -15.28 13.07
C VAL A 340 23.67 -13.82 13.07
N ASN A 341 22.41 -13.57 13.39
CA ASN A 341 21.85 -12.21 13.45
C ASN A 341 21.45 -11.92 14.92
N PHE A 342 21.96 -10.85 15.45
CA PHE A 342 21.61 -10.34 16.77
C PHE A 342 21.02 -8.94 16.64
N SER A 343 19.95 -8.64 17.35
CA SER A 343 19.41 -7.29 17.42
C SER A 343 18.81 -6.97 18.77
N VAL A 344 18.96 -5.71 19.16
CA VAL A 344 18.24 -5.11 20.28
C VAL A 344 17.40 -3.98 19.70
N ASN A 345 16.10 -4.19 19.61
CA ASN A 345 15.15 -3.19 19.15
C ASN A 345 14.68 -2.34 20.32
N ASN A 346 14.44 -1.06 20.07
CA ASN A 346 14.04 -0.11 21.09
C ASN A 346 14.99 -0.12 22.32
N VAL A 347 16.27 0.11 22.06
CA VAL A 347 17.37 0.00 23.06
C VAL A 347 17.07 0.78 24.35
N PHE A 348 16.42 1.93 24.23
CA PHE A 348 16.11 2.82 25.36
C PHE A 348 14.77 2.51 26.04
N ASP A 349 14.11 1.41 25.67
CA ASP A 349 12.83 0.97 26.26
C ASP A 349 11.74 2.07 26.18
N LYS A 350 11.70 2.78 25.07
CA LYS A 350 10.73 3.85 24.88
C LYS A 350 9.31 3.31 24.80
N ASN A 351 8.44 3.74 25.69
CA ASN A 351 7.00 3.51 25.58
C ASN A 351 6.40 4.49 24.56
N TYR A 352 5.83 3.99 23.48
CA TYR A 352 5.24 4.80 22.42
C TYR A 352 4.13 4.06 21.68
N LYS A 353 3.25 4.85 21.06
CA LYS A 353 2.21 4.35 20.16
C LYS A 353 2.52 4.84 18.74
N PRO A 354 2.73 3.95 17.76
CA PRO A 354 3.04 4.37 16.40
C PRO A 354 1.86 5.12 15.76
N HIS A 355 2.16 6.14 14.98
CA HIS A 355 1.14 6.93 14.30
C HIS A 355 0.36 6.15 13.24
N SER A 356 0.89 5.01 12.77
CA SER A 356 0.21 4.09 11.86
C SER A 356 -0.96 3.33 12.49
N GLN A 357 -1.01 3.24 13.82
CA GLN A 357 -2.16 2.66 14.51
C GLN A 357 -3.35 3.62 14.53
N ARG A 358 -4.56 3.06 14.58
CA ARG A 358 -5.76 3.84 14.82
C ARG A 358 -5.67 4.55 16.18
N ALA A 359 -6.02 5.83 16.22
CA ALA A 359 -6.20 6.52 17.46
C ALA A 359 -7.47 6.02 18.17
N GLY A 360 -7.42 5.91 19.48
CA GLY A 360 -8.56 5.50 20.30
C GLY A 360 -8.10 4.90 21.63
N ALA A 361 -9.06 4.65 22.51
CA ALA A 361 -8.83 4.09 23.83
C ALA A 361 -8.15 2.70 23.76
N ASN A 362 -8.31 1.99 22.67
CA ASN A 362 -7.79 0.63 22.48
C ASN A 362 -6.47 0.59 21.70
N SER A 363 -5.81 1.73 21.43
CA SER A 363 -4.48 1.70 20.81
C SER A 363 -3.46 1.25 21.86
N LEU A 364 -2.77 0.13 21.58
CA LEU A 364 -1.74 -0.40 22.44
C LEU A 364 -0.37 0.23 22.14
N PRO A 365 0.48 0.41 23.12
CA PRO A 365 1.88 0.76 22.86
C PRO A 365 2.58 -0.39 22.10
N GLU A 366 3.63 -0.04 21.39
CA GLU A 366 4.54 -1.04 20.83
C GLU A 366 5.26 -1.79 21.98
N PRO A 367 5.74 -3.02 21.71
CA PRO A 367 6.61 -3.71 22.63
C PRO A 367 7.78 -2.82 23.06
N GLY A 368 8.17 -2.92 24.32
CA GLY A 368 9.36 -2.25 24.85
C GLY A 368 10.63 -2.78 24.21
N ARG A 369 11.71 -2.81 24.97
CA ARG A 369 12.98 -3.38 24.50
C ARG A 369 12.82 -4.86 24.15
N ASP A 370 13.26 -5.21 22.95
CA ASP A 370 13.14 -6.57 22.40
C ASP A 370 14.52 -7.04 21.94
N VAL A 371 14.96 -8.19 22.43
CA VAL A 371 16.26 -8.80 22.10
C VAL A 371 16.01 -10.05 21.27
N ARG A 372 16.62 -10.11 20.10
CA ARG A 372 16.47 -11.22 19.16
C ARG A 372 17.82 -11.81 18.79
N LEU A 373 17.88 -13.14 18.77
CA LEU A 373 18.98 -13.91 18.20
C LEU A 373 18.40 -14.90 17.18
N SER A 374 18.93 -14.87 15.97
CA SER A 374 18.59 -15.82 14.92
C SER A 374 19.84 -16.47 14.37
N VAL A 375 19.85 -17.79 14.28
CA VAL A 375 20.92 -18.57 13.68
C VAL A 375 20.34 -19.35 12.52
N ASN A 376 20.87 -19.11 11.33
CA ASN A 376 20.49 -19.82 10.12
C ASN A 376 21.67 -20.63 9.62
N TYR A 377 21.51 -21.93 9.48
CA TYR A 377 22.49 -22.83 8.95
C TYR A 377 21.95 -23.56 7.72
N ARG A 378 22.71 -23.56 6.64
CA ARG A 378 22.40 -24.28 5.40
C ARG A 378 23.44 -25.37 5.23
N PHE A 379 23.01 -26.60 5.20
CA PHE A 379 23.81 -27.80 4.97
C PHE A 379 23.61 -28.36 3.57
#